data_f62cf9a22ff5e326581e3e0a73cdfcb5
#
_entry.id   f62cf9a22ff5e326581e3e0a73cdfcb5
#
_cell.length_a   1.000
_cell.length_b   1.000
_cell.length_c   1.000
_cell.angle_alpha   90.00
_cell.angle_beta   90.00
_cell.angle_gamma   90.00
#
_symmetry.space_group_name_H-M   'P 1'
#
loop_
_entity.id
_entity.type
_entity.pdbx_description
1 polymer ?
#
loop_
_entity_poly.entity_id
_entity_poly.type
_entity_poly.pdbx_seq_one_letter_code
_entity_poly.pdbx_strand_id
1 'polypeptide(L)'
;MIGCKQVLSDIEGLKGKRLESLGRGSALEIVNVDYEKQKVFFRALDNNNQEGNRPFHEFETIWNALAKQFLEGGDPWVYVEAVLNGRGSSRNQPETIMANLPYIVYSLRGGELKGNGKGKHIAFIGSDVHEAGSIKRADDKDLVILRKNREDERAKRIGPSPRNWIFFGAPGTGKSHQLDTLSKELFQDENITRVTFYPDYTYSQFVGCYKPIGSHEGCRDESTGKQGLEISYDFVPGPFLETYVKAAQNPDENYLLIVEEINRSNPAAVFGDVFQLLDRDDDGKSIYPVDVPLEMRAYLKKNLIFTHTNDDTTIAKEGNEGFVEGHARLNQATKKLQLPGNMYIWATMNSADQGVFPMDTAFKRRWDFRYMGIDEGEDAEVDGRILSEIEVPCGGRNVLWNSLRHAINEFMLSDNLKINEDKLLGPFFISPSSLTPERFGDVFKDKVLLYLYEDAGKTKHSKMFKKELNTYAKVCTAFDAHGEEIFGAGFNSGLVHGVNDNRDAEDNKE
;
A
#
# COMPACT_ATOMS: atom_id res chain seq x y z
N MET A 1 -11.49 4.28 11.24
CA MET A 1 -12.60 5.10 11.79
C MET A 1 -13.81 4.21 12.08
N ILE A 2 -14.61 4.55 13.10
CA ILE A 2 -15.84 3.80 13.47
C ILE A 2 -16.91 4.05 12.40
N GLY A 3 -17.53 2.99 11.88
CA GLY A 3 -18.63 3.11 10.92
C GLY A 3 -19.98 3.41 11.59
N CYS A 4 -20.96 3.94 10.86
CA CYS A 4 -22.27 4.30 11.40
C CYS A 4 -23.03 3.10 12.04
N LYS A 5 -22.88 1.91 11.47
CA LYS A 5 -23.44 0.67 12.06
C LYS A 5 -22.88 0.37 13.45
N GLN A 6 -21.58 0.63 13.65
CA GLN A 6 -20.95 0.46 14.95
C GLN A 6 -21.49 1.48 15.96
N VAL A 7 -21.69 2.74 15.54
CA VAL A 7 -22.30 3.77 16.40
C VAL A 7 -23.70 3.37 16.87
N LEU A 8 -24.53 2.82 16.00
CA LEU A 8 -25.86 2.30 16.39
C LEU A 8 -25.76 1.11 17.35
N SER A 9 -24.77 0.22 17.14
CA SER A 9 -24.48 -0.88 18.07
C SER A 9 -23.99 -0.37 19.43
N ASP A 10 -23.16 0.68 19.44
CA ASP A 10 -22.68 1.30 20.68
C ASP A 10 -23.81 2.02 21.43
N ILE A 11 -24.76 2.65 20.70
CA ILE A 11 -25.99 3.20 21.28
C ILE A 11 -26.84 2.07 21.91
N GLU A 12 -26.96 0.91 21.26
CA GLU A 12 -27.62 -0.26 21.83
C GLU A 12 -26.94 -0.73 23.12
N GLY A 13 -25.60 -0.67 23.18
CA GLY A 13 -24.79 -0.96 24.38
C GLY A 13 -25.06 0.00 25.56
N LEU A 14 -25.73 1.12 25.33
CA LEU A 14 -26.20 2.05 26.37
C LEU A 14 -27.56 1.67 26.97
N LYS A 15 -28.21 0.60 26.48
CA LYS A 15 -29.53 0.16 26.96
C LYS A 15 -29.55 -0.10 28.46
N GLY A 16 -30.54 0.45 29.15
CA GLY A 16 -30.69 0.34 30.60
C GLY A 16 -29.75 1.23 31.42
N LYS A 17 -28.87 2.00 30.80
CA LYS A 17 -28.03 2.97 31.49
C LYS A 17 -28.75 4.32 31.61
N ARG A 18 -28.51 5.02 32.75
CA ARG A 18 -28.92 6.41 32.91
C ARG A 18 -27.98 7.30 32.13
N LEU A 19 -28.48 7.97 31.09
CA LEU A 19 -27.72 8.88 30.24
C LEU A 19 -27.87 10.31 30.74
N GLU A 20 -26.78 10.98 31.04
CA GLU A 20 -26.78 12.35 31.53
C GLU A 20 -26.96 13.34 30.39
N SER A 21 -27.80 14.38 30.62
CA SER A 21 -28.04 15.43 29.64
C SER A 21 -26.95 16.51 29.66
N LEU A 22 -26.58 17.02 28.49
CA LEU A 22 -25.60 18.13 28.32
C LEU A 22 -26.07 19.50 28.87
N GLY A 23 -26.84 19.55 29.92
CA GLY A 23 -27.29 20.79 30.53
C GLY A 23 -28.58 20.63 31.34
N ARG A 24 -29.56 21.55 31.18
CA ARG A 24 -30.81 21.54 31.94
C ARG A 24 -31.86 20.54 31.39
N GLY A 25 -31.48 19.62 30.51
CA GLY A 25 -32.37 18.57 29.97
C GLY A 25 -32.55 17.42 30.94
N SER A 26 -33.61 16.63 30.75
CA SER A 26 -33.87 15.40 31.51
C SER A 26 -32.83 14.32 31.15
N ALA A 27 -32.44 13.53 32.16
CA ALA A 27 -31.68 12.30 31.93
C ALA A 27 -32.56 11.31 31.12
N LEU A 28 -31.92 10.51 30.29
CA LEU A 28 -32.55 9.54 29.42
C LEU A 28 -32.13 8.13 29.76
N GLU A 29 -32.97 7.14 29.42
CA GLU A 29 -32.64 5.72 29.40
C GLU A 29 -32.98 5.16 28.03
N ILE A 30 -32.07 4.44 27.38
CA ILE A 30 -32.38 3.70 26.15
C ILE A 30 -33.23 2.47 26.52
N VAL A 31 -34.44 2.40 25.96
CA VAL A 31 -35.36 1.28 26.18
C VAL A 31 -35.10 0.17 25.15
N ASN A 32 -35.01 0.57 23.87
CA ASN A 32 -34.77 -0.38 22.77
C ASN A 32 -34.14 0.30 21.55
N VAL A 33 -33.38 -0.47 20.78
CA VAL A 33 -32.94 -0.12 19.44
C VAL A 33 -33.58 -1.10 18.47
N ASP A 34 -34.47 -0.60 17.63
CA ASP A 34 -35.31 -1.41 16.74
C ASP A 34 -34.83 -1.25 15.30
N TYR A 35 -34.11 -2.25 14.82
CA TYR A 35 -33.50 -2.24 13.47
C TYR A 35 -34.52 -2.45 12.35
N GLU A 36 -35.70 -3.08 12.64
CA GLU A 36 -36.77 -3.24 11.64
C GLU A 36 -37.49 -1.91 11.42
N LYS A 37 -37.76 -1.18 12.50
CA LYS A 37 -38.39 0.14 12.44
C LYS A 37 -37.40 1.28 12.24
N GLN A 38 -36.09 1.00 12.26
CA GLN A 38 -35.01 1.98 12.18
C GLN A 38 -35.14 3.12 13.20
N LYS A 39 -35.36 2.76 14.49
CA LYS A 39 -35.63 3.73 15.56
C LYS A 39 -34.95 3.34 16.87
N VAL A 40 -34.45 4.36 17.59
CA VAL A 40 -33.99 4.28 18.97
C VAL A 40 -35.14 4.73 19.88
N PHE A 41 -35.59 3.88 20.79
CA PHE A 41 -36.58 4.16 21.80
C PHE A 41 -35.92 4.49 23.14
N PHE A 42 -36.39 5.55 23.78
CA PHE A 42 -35.86 6.03 25.04
C PHE A 42 -36.97 6.50 25.97
N ARG A 43 -36.64 6.62 27.26
CA ARG A 43 -37.49 7.15 28.33
C ARG A 43 -36.83 8.32 29.00
N ALA A 44 -37.57 9.43 29.23
CA ALA A 44 -37.09 10.58 30.00
C ALA A 44 -37.33 10.35 31.50
N LEU A 45 -36.22 10.28 32.29
CA LEU A 45 -36.31 9.85 33.68
C LEU A 45 -36.86 10.92 34.64
N ASP A 46 -36.73 12.21 34.29
CA ASP A 46 -37.10 13.33 35.16
C ASP A 46 -38.47 13.94 34.79
N ASN A 47 -39.15 13.41 33.79
CA ASN A 47 -40.39 13.96 33.23
C ASN A 47 -41.47 12.85 33.13
N ASN A 48 -42.00 12.39 34.27
CA ASN A 48 -42.99 11.33 34.38
C ASN A 48 -42.73 10.07 33.52
N ASN A 49 -41.48 9.71 33.32
CA ASN A 49 -41.08 8.57 32.49
C ASN A 49 -41.63 8.60 31.06
N GLN A 50 -41.75 9.78 30.46
CA GLN A 50 -42.30 9.92 29.11
C GLN A 50 -41.42 9.16 28.10
N GLU A 51 -42.04 8.24 27.36
CA GLU A 51 -41.38 7.50 26.29
C GLU A 51 -41.35 8.30 24.99
N GLY A 52 -40.26 8.14 24.25
CA GLY A 52 -40.06 8.76 22.94
C GLY A 52 -39.24 7.86 22.02
N ASN A 53 -39.14 8.26 20.76
CA ASN A 53 -38.29 7.58 19.81
C ASN A 53 -37.62 8.58 18.86
N ARG A 54 -36.47 8.16 18.27
CA ARG A 54 -35.76 8.88 17.24
C ARG A 54 -35.38 7.94 16.11
N PRO A 55 -35.52 8.36 14.84
CA PRO A 55 -35.13 7.54 13.70
C PRO A 55 -33.61 7.46 13.57
N PHE A 56 -33.10 6.37 13.00
CA PHE A 56 -31.68 6.14 12.82
C PHE A 56 -30.99 7.22 11.99
N HIS A 57 -31.67 7.74 10.96
CA HIS A 57 -31.09 8.76 10.09
C HIS A 57 -30.67 10.05 10.83
N GLU A 58 -31.27 10.39 11.99
CA GLU A 58 -30.83 11.53 12.80
C GLU A 58 -29.45 11.26 13.42
N PHE A 59 -29.21 10.05 13.91
CA PHE A 59 -27.91 9.63 14.45
C PHE A 59 -26.86 9.51 13.34
N GLU A 60 -27.24 9.00 12.18
CA GLU A 60 -26.40 8.91 10.99
C GLU A 60 -25.98 10.31 10.50
N THR A 61 -26.91 11.25 10.45
CA THR A 61 -26.64 12.64 10.06
C THR A 61 -25.68 13.31 11.03
N ILE A 62 -25.88 13.14 12.34
CA ILE A 62 -24.96 13.65 13.36
C ILE A 62 -23.58 13.00 13.23
N TRP A 63 -23.54 11.66 13.06
CA TRP A 63 -22.30 10.93 12.93
C TRP A 63 -21.51 11.36 11.68
N ASN A 64 -22.18 11.48 10.54
CA ASN A 64 -21.55 11.95 9.31
C ASN A 64 -20.95 13.35 9.46
N ALA A 65 -21.63 14.25 10.16
CA ALA A 65 -21.10 15.57 10.46
C ALA A 65 -19.86 15.51 11.38
N LEU A 66 -19.90 14.66 12.43
CA LEU A 66 -18.76 14.45 13.33
C LEU A 66 -17.57 13.83 12.60
N ALA A 67 -17.83 12.81 11.79
CA ALA A 67 -16.82 12.12 10.99
C ALA A 67 -16.18 13.07 9.97
N LYS A 68 -16.98 13.89 9.31
CA LYS A 68 -16.50 14.92 8.38
C LYS A 68 -15.59 15.92 9.06
N GLN A 69 -16.02 16.50 10.18
CA GLN A 69 -15.20 17.46 10.93
C GLN A 69 -13.91 16.82 11.49
N PHE A 70 -13.97 15.56 11.87
CA PHE A 70 -12.80 14.83 12.33
C PHE A 70 -11.77 14.66 11.21
N LEU A 71 -12.20 14.39 9.96
CA LEU A 71 -11.33 14.07 8.84
C LEU A 71 -10.79 15.28 8.09
N GLU A 72 -11.64 16.29 7.85
CA GLU A 72 -11.26 17.49 7.09
C GLU A 72 -10.29 18.38 7.87
N GLY A 73 -10.17 18.19 9.17
CA GLY A 73 -9.37 19.07 10.04
C GLY A 73 -10.10 20.36 10.37
N GLY A 74 -9.44 21.29 11.02
CA GLY A 74 -10.07 22.53 11.47
C GLY A 74 -10.88 22.36 12.75
N ASP A 75 -12.01 23.09 12.87
CA ASP A 75 -12.86 23.06 14.06
C ASP A 75 -13.56 21.71 14.24
N PRO A 76 -13.31 20.94 15.31
CA PRO A 76 -13.87 19.61 15.50
C PRO A 76 -15.32 19.59 15.96
N TRP A 77 -15.86 20.75 16.28
CA TRP A 77 -17.12 20.87 16.99
C TRP A 77 -18.33 20.84 16.06
N VAL A 78 -19.27 19.97 16.36
CA VAL A 78 -20.56 19.85 15.65
C VAL A 78 -21.68 20.39 16.54
N TYR A 79 -22.40 21.38 16.03
CA TYR A 79 -23.63 21.88 16.63
C TYR A 79 -24.83 21.07 16.12
N VAL A 80 -25.27 20.11 16.90
CA VAL A 80 -26.27 19.12 16.51
C VAL A 80 -27.60 19.75 16.03
N GLU A 81 -27.99 20.87 16.66
CA GLU A 81 -29.21 21.58 16.28
C GLU A 81 -29.18 22.17 14.87
N ALA A 82 -28.00 22.62 14.42
CA ALA A 82 -27.81 23.11 13.07
C ALA A 82 -27.81 21.96 12.05
N VAL A 83 -27.17 20.86 12.40
CA VAL A 83 -27.04 19.68 11.52
C VAL A 83 -28.39 19.03 11.25
N LEU A 84 -29.30 18.99 12.24
CA LEU A 84 -30.63 18.39 12.09
C LEU A 84 -31.67 19.37 11.51
N ASN A 85 -31.28 20.58 11.10
CA ASN A 85 -32.11 21.58 10.42
C ASN A 85 -33.49 21.86 11.10
N GLY A 86 -33.55 21.76 12.37
CA GLY A 86 -34.84 21.78 13.00
C GLY A 86 -35.00 22.79 14.15
N ARG A 87 -36.20 23.11 14.56
CA ARG A 87 -36.59 24.05 15.63
C ARG A 87 -37.39 23.33 16.73
N GLY A 88 -36.96 23.41 18.01
CA GLY A 88 -37.73 22.97 19.16
C GLY A 88 -37.03 22.09 20.19
N SER A 89 -37.70 21.91 21.36
CA SER A 89 -37.16 21.26 22.56
C SER A 89 -36.91 19.76 22.47
N SER A 90 -37.38 19.08 21.41
CA SER A 90 -37.25 17.63 21.21
C SER A 90 -35.88 17.17 20.72
N ARG A 91 -34.90 18.05 20.56
CA ARG A 91 -33.63 17.79 19.91
C ARG A 91 -32.49 17.52 20.84
N ASN A 92 -32.65 17.79 22.10
CA ASN A 92 -31.62 17.44 23.09
C ASN A 92 -31.41 15.93 23.24
N GLN A 93 -32.31 15.11 22.70
CA GLN A 93 -32.28 13.67 22.89
C GLN A 93 -31.21 12.97 22.03
N PRO A 94 -31.12 13.17 20.70
CA PRO A 94 -30.05 12.61 19.91
C PRO A 94 -28.66 13.13 20.35
N GLU A 95 -28.56 14.42 20.66
CA GLU A 95 -27.34 15.03 21.19
C GLU A 95 -26.93 14.38 22.53
N THR A 96 -27.89 14.18 23.44
CA THR A 96 -27.63 13.54 24.72
C THR A 96 -27.19 12.10 24.53
N ILE A 97 -27.85 11.31 23.67
CA ILE A 97 -27.47 9.93 23.39
C ILE A 97 -26.06 9.87 22.82
N MET A 98 -25.74 10.68 21.80
CA MET A 98 -24.42 10.73 21.19
C MET A 98 -23.31 11.12 22.16
N ALA A 99 -23.57 12.12 23.05
CA ALA A 99 -22.58 12.58 24.01
C ALA A 99 -22.25 11.57 25.12
N ASN A 100 -23.08 10.55 25.32
CA ASN A 100 -22.82 9.45 26.25
C ASN A 100 -22.03 8.29 25.63
N LEU A 101 -21.63 8.40 24.35
CA LEU A 101 -20.70 7.45 23.72
C LEU A 101 -19.26 7.75 24.20
N PRO A 102 -18.43 6.72 24.46
CA PRO A 102 -17.15 6.87 25.17
C PRO A 102 -16.12 7.70 24.42
N TYR A 103 -16.25 7.84 23.11
CA TYR A 103 -15.36 8.57 22.20
C TYR A 103 -15.88 9.95 21.78
N ILE A 104 -16.99 10.43 22.41
CA ILE A 104 -17.58 11.75 22.19
C ILE A 104 -17.35 12.64 23.40
N VAL A 105 -16.85 13.84 23.17
CA VAL A 105 -16.77 14.89 24.19
C VAL A 105 -17.67 16.05 23.83
N TYR A 106 -17.99 16.90 24.83
CA TYR A 106 -18.79 18.10 24.59
C TYR A 106 -18.09 19.38 25.00
N SER A 107 -18.50 20.49 24.38
CA SER A 107 -18.16 21.85 24.78
C SER A 107 -19.40 22.73 24.84
N LEU A 108 -19.43 23.66 25.78
CA LEU A 108 -20.56 24.58 25.93
C LEU A 108 -20.49 25.79 24.97
N ARG A 109 -19.40 26.01 24.27
CA ARG A 109 -19.14 27.21 23.48
C ARG A 109 -18.50 27.00 22.10
N GLY A 110 -18.27 25.77 21.65
CA GLY A 110 -17.62 25.48 20.35
C GLY A 110 -16.31 26.25 20.11
N GLY A 111 -15.40 25.64 19.35
CA GLY A 111 -14.10 26.22 19.04
C GLY A 111 -13.10 26.11 20.19
N GLU A 112 -11.80 26.24 19.97
CA GLU A 112 -10.71 26.09 20.96
C GLU A 112 -11.05 26.71 22.32
N LEU A 113 -11.93 26.09 23.09
CA LEU A 113 -12.48 26.54 24.39
C LEU A 113 -13.09 27.95 24.41
N LYS A 114 -13.14 28.67 23.28
CA LYS A 114 -13.57 30.12 23.19
C LYS A 114 -14.43 30.41 21.95
N GLY A 115 -15.21 29.44 21.41
CA GLY A 115 -16.06 29.69 20.24
C GLY A 115 -17.18 30.69 20.48
N ASN A 116 -17.50 31.51 19.47
CA ASN A 116 -18.56 32.51 19.45
C ASN A 116 -19.99 31.96 19.36
N GLY A 117 -20.17 30.64 19.44
CA GLY A 117 -21.48 29.98 19.33
C GLY A 117 -22.25 29.92 20.63
N LYS A 118 -23.53 30.25 20.58
CA LYS A 118 -24.48 29.98 21.66
C LYS A 118 -25.03 28.58 21.48
N GLY A 119 -24.49 27.58 22.19
CA GLY A 119 -25.05 26.23 22.11
C GLY A 119 -24.08 25.17 22.65
N LYS A 120 -24.59 23.95 22.70
CA LYS A 120 -23.81 22.76 23.06
C LYS A 120 -23.26 22.13 21.80
N HIS A 121 -21.99 21.82 21.81
CA HIS A 121 -21.29 21.21 20.69
C HIS A 121 -20.70 19.89 21.13
N ILE A 122 -20.67 18.92 20.27
CA ILE A 122 -20.03 17.63 20.48
C ILE A 122 -18.90 17.43 19.45
N ALA A 123 -17.90 16.65 19.83
CA ALA A 123 -16.77 16.31 18.96
C ALA A 123 -16.42 14.83 19.11
N PHE A 124 -16.07 14.18 18.02
CA PHE A 124 -15.51 12.85 17.99
C PHE A 124 -14.00 12.90 18.19
N ILE A 125 -13.47 12.13 19.14
CA ILE A 125 -12.04 12.14 19.52
C ILE A 125 -11.24 11.06 18.80
N GLY A 126 -11.90 10.00 18.27
CA GLY A 126 -11.23 8.90 17.59
C GLY A 126 -10.87 7.71 18.48
N SER A 127 -10.95 7.86 19.79
CA SER A 127 -10.74 6.79 20.77
C SER A 127 -11.55 7.06 22.04
N ASP A 128 -11.78 6.03 22.85
CA ASP A 128 -12.50 6.15 24.11
C ASP A 128 -11.73 7.04 25.10
N VAL A 129 -12.42 8.04 25.63
CA VAL A 129 -11.87 9.03 26.59
C VAL A 129 -12.65 9.11 27.89
N HIS A 130 -13.81 8.40 27.97
CA HIS A 130 -14.61 8.24 29.18
C HIS A 130 -15.45 6.95 29.11
N GLU A 131 -16.11 6.59 30.19
CA GLU A 131 -16.97 5.42 30.23
C GLU A 131 -18.29 5.61 29.44
N ALA A 132 -18.74 4.58 28.74
CA ALA A 132 -20.00 4.57 28.02
C ALA A 132 -21.20 4.75 28.99
N GLY A 133 -22.03 5.76 28.72
CA GLY A 133 -23.15 6.18 29.59
C GLY A 133 -22.82 7.33 30.51
N SER A 134 -21.59 7.88 30.45
CA SER A 134 -21.21 9.14 31.09
C SER A 134 -21.01 10.23 30.04
N ILE A 135 -20.91 11.49 30.49
CA ILE A 135 -20.58 12.61 29.62
C ILE A 135 -19.26 13.23 30.04
N LYS A 136 -18.43 13.64 29.09
CA LYS A 136 -17.16 14.30 29.36
C LYS A 136 -17.09 15.67 28.67
N ARG A 137 -16.83 16.70 29.46
CA ARG A 137 -16.46 18.01 28.90
C ARG A 137 -15.03 17.96 28.41
N ALA A 138 -14.80 18.37 27.17
CA ALA A 138 -13.47 18.40 26.59
C ALA A 138 -12.48 19.23 27.40
N ASP A 139 -11.27 18.72 27.52
CA ASP A 139 -10.11 19.40 28.10
C ASP A 139 -8.95 19.45 27.08
N ASP A 140 -7.83 20.09 27.47
CA ASP A 140 -6.66 20.22 26.60
C ASP A 140 -6.04 18.86 26.22
N LYS A 141 -6.16 17.84 27.09
CA LYS A 141 -5.65 16.49 26.80
C LYS A 141 -6.47 15.81 25.70
N ASP A 142 -7.79 15.99 25.73
CA ASP A 142 -8.66 15.45 24.69
C ASP A 142 -8.34 16.06 23.31
N LEU A 143 -8.02 17.35 23.27
CA LEU A 143 -7.62 18.02 22.03
C LEU A 143 -6.28 17.52 21.49
N VAL A 144 -5.34 17.17 22.37
CA VAL A 144 -4.07 16.53 21.98
C VAL A 144 -4.33 15.13 21.40
N ILE A 145 -5.18 14.34 22.08
CA ILE A 145 -5.57 13.01 21.60
C ILE A 145 -6.29 13.12 20.24
N LEU A 146 -7.20 14.07 20.09
CA LEU A 146 -7.90 14.36 18.84
C LEU A 146 -6.92 14.65 17.70
N ARG A 147 -5.94 15.53 17.90
CA ARG A 147 -4.94 15.87 16.88
C ARG A 147 -4.16 14.63 16.45
N LYS A 148 -3.65 13.87 17.41
CA LYS A 148 -2.93 12.63 17.15
C LYS A 148 -3.80 11.61 16.37
N ASN A 149 -5.02 11.35 16.83
CA ASN A 149 -5.92 10.40 16.18
C ASN A 149 -6.32 10.85 14.76
N ARG A 150 -6.46 12.17 14.53
CA ARG A 150 -6.65 12.73 13.19
C ARG A 150 -5.46 12.48 12.27
N GLU A 151 -4.24 12.71 12.77
CA GLU A 151 -3.01 12.45 12.04
C GLU A 151 -2.89 10.96 11.69
N ASP A 152 -3.15 10.08 12.65
CA ASP A 152 -3.11 8.63 12.46
C ASP A 152 -4.18 8.16 11.45
N GLU A 153 -5.42 8.67 11.54
CA GLU A 153 -6.48 8.32 10.57
C GLU A 153 -6.23 8.93 9.19
N ARG A 154 -5.66 10.13 9.13
CA ARG A 154 -5.25 10.74 7.86
C ARG A 154 -4.13 9.93 7.23
N ALA A 155 -3.13 9.49 8.01
CA ALA A 155 -2.07 8.60 7.54
C ALA A 155 -2.62 7.28 6.99
N LYS A 156 -3.58 6.66 7.69
CA LYS A 156 -4.25 5.43 7.22
C LYS A 156 -5.04 5.63 5.92
N ARG A 157 -5.72 6.78 5.75
CA ARG A 157 -6.52 7.08 4.55
C ARG A 157 -5.67 7.52 3.37
N ILE A 158 -4.65 8.32 3.63
CA ILE A 158 -3.68 8.71 2.62
C ILE A 158 -2.90 7.47 2.18
N GLY A 159 -2.84 6.46 3.06
CA GLY A 159 -2.09 5.23 2.87
C GLY A 159 -0.59 5.50 2.82
N PRO A 160 0.21 4.50 2.51
CA PRO A 160 1.64 4.71 2.36
C PRO A 160 1.87 5.66 1.18
N SER A 161 2.44 6.82 1.46
CA SER A 161 3.09 7.64 0.43
C SER A 161 4.43 6.97 0.10
N PRO A 162 4.92 7.01 -1.13
CA PRO A 162 4.33 7.67 -2.29
C PRO A 162 3.37 6.80 -3.09
N ARG A 163 2.54 7.44 -3.92
CA ARG A 163 1.58 6.73 -4.78
C ARG A 163 2.26 5.96 -5.91
N ASN A 164 3.26 6.56 -6.54
CA ASN A 164 4.05 5.95 -7.59
C ASN A 164 5.50 5.83 -7.08
N TRP A 165 6.00 4.61 -6.89
CA TRP A 165 7.28 4.38 -6.22
C TRP A 165 8.14 3.37 -6.96
N ILE A 166 9.42 3.69 -7.20
CA ILE A 166 10.39 2.80 -7.83
C ILE A 166 11.51 2.48 -6.86
N PHE A 167 11.67 1.19 -6.57
CA PHE A 167 12.81 0.65 -5.83
C PHE A 167 13.90 0.29 -6.81
N PHE A 168 15.09 0.90 -6.68
CA PHE A 168 16.20 0.67 -7.59
C PHE A 168 17.51 0.47 -6.82
N GLY A 169 18.50 -0.17 -7.45
CA GLY A 169 19.80 -0.46 -6.87
C GLY A 169 20.46 -1.67 -7.55
N ALA A 170 21.64 -2.04 -7.07
CA ALA A 170 22.41 -3.15 -7.58
C ALA A 170 21.70 -4.51 -7.42
N PRO A 171 22.09 -5.56 -8.16
CA PRO A 171 21.51 -6.88 -8.00
C PRO A 171 21.79 -7.46 -6.61
N GLY A 172 20.78 -8.12 -6.03
CA GLY A 172 20.89 -8.73 -4.70
C GLY A 172 20.79 -7.77 -3.51
N THR A 173 20.37 -6.50 -3.69
CA THR A 173 20.13 -5.55 -2.58
C THR A 173 18.78 -5.74 -1.89
N GLY A 174 17.99 -6.76 -2.25
CA GLY A 174 16.73 -7.05 -1.58
C GLY A 174 15.53 -6.22 -2.04
N LYS A 175 15.59 -5.53 -3.19
CA LYS A 175 14.50 -4.69 -3.73
C LYS A 175 13.12 -5.33 -3.68
N SER A 176 12.96 -6.48 -4.33
CA SER A 176 11.67 -7.17 -4.39
C SER A 176 11.23 -7.70 -3.03
N HIS A 177 12.15 -8.09 -2.17
CA HIS A 177 11.85 -8.53 -0.80
C HIS A 177 11.34 -7.38 0.05
N GLN A 178 12.01 -6.23 0.03
CA GLN A 178 11.56 -5.05 0.79
C GLN A 178 10.21 -4.55 0.28
N LEU A 179 10.03 -4.51 -1.05
CA LEU A 179 8.75 -4.14 -1.67
C LEU A 179 7.64 -5.11 -1.24
N ASP A 180 7.91 -6.42 -1.22
CA ASP A 180 6.95 -7.45 -0.80
C ASP A 180 6.59 -7.30 0.69
N THR A 181 7.57 -7.07 1.56
CA THR A 181 7.36 -6.83 2.99
C THR A 181 6.47 -5.61 3.22
N LEU A 182 6.84 -4.47 2.65
CA LEU A 182 6.04 -3.24 2.77
C LEU A 182 4.64 -3.39 2.17
N SER A 183 4.51 -4.11 1.05
CA SER A 183 3.20 -4.32 0.45
C SER A 183 2.26 -5.10 1.36
N LYS A 184 2.74 -6.14 2.03
CA LYS A 184 1.95 -6.96 2.97
C LYS A 184 1.64 -6.26 4.28
N GLU A 185 2.50 -5.35 4.72
CA GLU A 185 2.23 -4.53 5.91
C GLU A 185 1.13 -3.48 5.67
N LEU A 186 1.02 -2.98 4.43
CA LEU A 186 0.24 -1.79 4.11
C LEU A 186 -1.03 -2.09 3.30
N PHE A 187 -1.11 -3.25 2.66
CA PHE A 187 -2.23 -3.65 1.82
C PHE A 187 -2.69 -5.06 2.18
N GLN A 188 -3.98 -5.33 1.94
CA GLN A 188 -4.52 -6.69 2.02
C GLN A 188 -4.07 -7.50 0.79
N ASP A 189 -3.78 -8.79 0.96
CA ASP A 189 -3.24 -9.62 -0.12
C ASP A 189 -4.13 -9.63 -1.37
N GLU A 190 -5.46 -9.63 -1.21
CA GLU A 190 -6.44 -9.56 -2.31
C GLU A 190 -6.44 -8.22 -3.07
N ASN A 191 -5.88 -7.18 -2.47
CA ASN A 191 -5.78 -5.84 -3.05
C ASN A 191 -4.44 -5.60 -3.75
N ILE A 192 -3.54 -6.59 -3.74
CA ILE A 192 -2.24 -6.52 -4.41
C ILE A 192 -2.33 -7.25 -5.76
N THR A 193 -2.04 -6.52 -6.83
CA THR A 193 -1.86 -7.09 -8.17
C THR A 193 -0.39 -7.00 -8.54
N ARG A 194 0.21 -8.09 -9.02
CA ARG A 194 1.63 -8.13 -9.39
C ARG A 194 1.81 -8.53 -10.85
N VAL A 195 2.68 -7.81 -11.56
CA VAL A 195 3.05 -8.08 -12.95
C VAL A 195 4.55 -7.92 -13.14
N THR A 196 5.15 -8.70 -14.03
CA THR A 196 6.56 -8.58 -14.40
C THR A 196 6.66 -8.11 -15.85
N PHE A 197 7.41 -7.03 -16.09
CA PHE A 197 7.70 -6.60 -17.46
C PHE A 197 8.81 -7.45 -18.06
N TYR A 198 8.70 -7.72 -19.37
CA TYR A 198 9.68 -8.40 -20.19
C TYR A 198 9.81 -7.68 -21.56
N PRO A 199 10.84 -7.92 -22.36
CA PRO A 199 11.14 -7.07 -23.53
C PRO A 199 9.98 -6.78 -24.47
N ASP A 200 9.09 -7.75 -24.70
CA ASP A 200 7.95 -7.62 -25.60
C ASP A 200 6.62 -7.32 -24.88
N TYR A 201 6.68 -6.87 -23.61
CA TYR A 201 5.48 -6.51 -22.85
C TYR A 201 4.86 -5.21 -23.41
N THR A 202 3.55 -5.23 -23.65
CA THR A 202 2.86 -4.18 -24.42
C THR A 202 1.75 -3.47 -23.63
N TYR A 203 1.32 -2.31 -24.12
CA TYR A 203 0.13 -1.58 -23.65
C TYR A 203 -1.11 -2.49 -23.59
N SER A 204 -1.32 -3.31 -24.62
CA SER A 204 -2.46 -4.23 -24.70
C SER A 204 -2.48 -5.30 -23.60
N GLN A 205 -1.31 -5.69 -23.10
CA GLN A 205 -1.19 -6.62 -21.99
C GLN A 205 -1.32 -5.92 -20.63
N PHE A 206 -0.90 -4.66 -20.57
CA PHE A 206 -0.90 -3.88 -19.34
C PHE A 206 -2.25 -3.23 -19.06
N VAL A 207 -2.84 -2.59 -20.05
CA VAL A 207 -4.10 -1.86 -19.94
C VAL A 207 -5.28 -2.72 -20.40
N GLY A 208 -5.15 -3.38 -21.53
CA GLY A 208 -6.15 -4.26 -22.08
C GLY A 208 -6.36 -4.09 -23.59
N CYS A 209 -7.05 -5.04 -24.18
CA CYS A 209 -7.42 -5.01 -25.61
C CYS A 209 -8.58 -5.95 -25.93
N TYR A 210 -9.18 -5.79 -27.10
CA TYR A 210 -10.14 -6.76 -27.63
C TYR A 210 -9.46 -8.09 -27.98
N LYS A 211 -10.04 -9.19 -27.49
CA LYS A 211 -9.59 -10.56 -27.81
C LYS A 211 -10.77 -11.41 -28.22
N PRO A 212 -10.57 -12.39 -29.12
CA PRO A 212 -11.57 -13.42 -29.40
C PRO A 212 -11.70 -14.31 -28.14
N ILE A 213 -12.93 -14.47 -27.66
CA ILE A 213 -13.27 -15.36 -26.54
C ILE A 213 -14.21 -16.42 -27.09
N GLY A 214 -13.84 -17.70 -26.91
CA GLY A 214 -14.71 -18.83 -27.24
C GLY A 214 -15.66 -19.12 -26.09
N SER A 215 -16.98 -19.06 -26.32
CA SER A 215 -17.98 -19.53 -25.38
C SER A 215 -18.61 -20.81 -25.86
N HIS A 216 -18.84 -21.77 -24.94
CA HIS A 216 -19.62 -22.97 -25.19
C HIS A 216 -21.11 -22.80 -24.85
N GLU A 217 -21.48 -21.58 -24.33
CA GLU A 217 -22.84 -21.23 -23.94
C GLU A 217 -23.58 -20.68 -25.16
N GLY A 218 -24.48 -21.47 -25.75
CA GLY A 218 -25.51 -20.96 -26.63
C GLY A 218 -25.67 -21.56 -28.00
N CYS A 219 -24.67 -22.17 -28.59
CA CYS A 219 -24.80 -22.81 -29.91
C CYS A 219 -24.96 -24.34 -29.83
N ARG A 220 -26.20 -24.83 -29.68
CA ARG A 220 -26.53 -26.18 -30.09
C ARG A 220 -26.89 -26.14 -31.57
N ASP A 221 -26.07 -26.80 -32.39
CA ASP A 221 -26.46 -27.11 -33.76
C ASP A 221 -27.65 -28.06 -33.67
N GLU A 222 -28.83 -27.59 -34.00
CA GLU A 222 -30.07 -28.35 -33.92
C GLU A 222 -30.05 -29.59 -34.87
N SER A 223 -29.16 -29.59 -35.87
CA SER A 223 -29.04 -30.71 -36.85
C SER A 223 -28.09 -31.79 -36.38
N THR A 224 -27.08 -31.51 -35.61
CA THR A 224 -26.03 -32.45 -35.20
C THR A 224 -25.98 -32.70 -33.69
N GLY A 225 -26.70 -31.93 -32.88
CA GLY A 225 -26.72 -32.03 -31.41
C GLY A 225 -25.37 -31.70 -30.75
N LYS A 226 -24.37 -31.21 -31.51
CA LYS A 226 -23.05 -30.84 -30.99
C LYS A 226 -23.07 -29.39 -30.51
N GLN A 227 -22.45 -29.14 -29.34
CA GLN A 227 -22.15 -27.80 -28.89
C GLN A 227 -21.11 -27.15 -29.81
N GLY A 228 -21.48 -26.09 -30.51
CA GLY A 228 -20.58 -25.29 -31.32
C GLY A 228 -19.80 -24.32 -30.43
N LEU A 229 -18.57 -23.98 -30.83
CA LEU A 229 -17.82 -22.90 -30.22
C LEU A 229 -18.25 -21.61 -30.90
N GLU A 230 -18.91 -20.70 -30.13
CA GLU A 230 -19.18 -19.36 -30.60
C GLU A 230 -18.00 -18.46 -30.24
N ILE A 231 -17.42 -17.79 -31.22
CA ILE A 231 -16.33 -16.84 -31.01
C ILE A 231 -16.95 -15.43 -30.92
N SER A 232 -16.92 -14.83 -29.74
CA SER A 232 -17.23 -13.44 -29.54
C SER A 232 -15.94 -12.63 -29.37
N TYR A 233 -16.02 -11.32 -29.58
CA TYR A 233 -14.92 -10.39 -29.28
C TYR A 233 -15.28 -9.58 -28.09
N ASP A 234 -14.51 -9.70 -27.00
CA ASP A 234 -14.69 -8.91 -25.79
C ASP A 234 -13.43 -8.15 -25.41
N PHE A 235 -13.61 -7.02 -24.73
CA PHE A 235 -12.49 -6.28 -24.16
C PHE A 235 -11.97 -7.03 -22.92
N VAL A 236 -10.73 -7.51 -22.99
CA VAL A 236 -10.03 -8.17 -21.89
C VAL A 236 -9.13 -7.15 -21.21
N PRO A 237 -9.39 -6.79 -19.94
CA PRO A 237 -8.57 -5.84 -19.22
C PRO A 237 -7.19 -6.44 -18.95
N GLY A 238 -6.20 -5.55 -18.81
CA GLY A 238 -4.90 -5.86 -18.21
C GLY A 238 -4.85 -5.50 -16.75
N PRO A 239 -3.74 -5.85 -16.06
CA PRO A 239 -3.60 -5.67 -14.61
C PRO A 239 -3.75 -4.22 -14.14
N PHE A 240 -3.36 -3.25 -14.96
CA PHE A 240 -3.57 -1.82 -14.66
C PHE A 240 -5.06 -1.48 -14.56
N LEU A 241 -5.83 -1.86 -15.57
CA LEU A 241 -7.25 -1.52 -15.62
C LEU A 241 -8.06 -2.32 -14.60
N GLU A 242 -7.70 -3.57 -14.32
CA GLU A 242 -8.33 -4.37 -13.26
C GLU A 242 -8.12 -3.74 -11.89
N THR A 243 -6.89 -3.31 -11.59
CA THR A 243 -6.57 -2.63 -10.33
C THR A 243 -7.31 -1.30 -10.22
N TYR A 244 -7.37 -0.53 -11.33
CA TYR A 244 -8.14 0.71 -11.39
C TYR A 244 -9.62 0.50 -11.06
N VAL A 245 -10.26 -0.50 -11.67
CA VAL A 245 -11.68 -0.77 -11.44
C VAL A 245 -11.93 -1.16 -9.98
N LYS A 246 -11.11 -2.01 -9.39
CA LYS A 246 -11.20 -2.37 -7.97
C LYS A 246 -11.08 -1.14 -7.06
N ALA A 247 -10.07 -0.30 -7.31
CA ALA A 247 -9.83 0.91 -6.52
C ALA A 247 -10.96 1.95 -6.66
N ALA A 248 -11.49 2.12 -7.87
CA ALA A 248 -12.60 3.04 -8.12
C ALA A 248 -13.92 2.59 -7.48
N GLN A 249 -14.14 1.27 -7.37
CA GLN A 249 -15.33 0.70 -6.74
C GLN A 249 -15.29 0.77 -5.21
N ASN A 250 -14.10 0.69 -4.60
CA ASN A 250 -13.93 0.60 -3.15
C ASN A 250 -13.01 1.73 -2.65
N PRO A 251 -13.51 2.96 -2.55
CA PRO A 251 -12.70 4.13 -2.19
C PRO A 251 -12.13 4.09 -0.76
N ASP A 252 -12.67 3.25 0.09
CA ASP A 252 -12.26 3.10 1.50
C ASP A 252 -11.10 2.09 1.68
N GLU A 253 -10.72 1.36 0.61
CA GLU A 253 -9.64 0.39 0.62
C GLU A 253 -8.52 0.83 -0.32
N ASN A 254 -7.27 0.50 0.05
CA ASN A 254 -6.11 0.79 -0.78
C ASN A 254 -5.77 -0.40 -1.70
N TYR A 255 -5.44 -0.10 -2.95
CA TYR A 255 -5.09 -1.07 -3.98
C TYR A 255 -3.68 -0.81 -4.51
N LEU A 256 -2.90 -1.86 -4.66
CA LEU A 256 -1.52 -1.79 -5.10
C LEU A 256 -1.30 -2.60 -6.39
N LEU A 257 -0.76 -1.95 -7.41
CA LEU A 257 -0.20 -2.58 -8.58
C LEU A 257 1.33 -2.61 -8.45
N ILE A 258 1.91 -3.80 -8.38
CA ILE A 258 3.36 -4.00 -8.38
C ILE A 258 3.82 -4.32 -9.79
N VAL A 259 4.80 -3.56 -10.28
CA VAL A 259 5.45 -3.77 -11.58
C VAL A 259 6.91 -4.18 -11.33
N GLU A 260 7.19 -5.47 -11.42
CA GLU A 260 8.57 -5.95 -11.36
C GLU A 260 9.30 -5.69 -12.67
N GLU A 261 10.59 -5.29 -12.55
CA GLU A 261 11.48 -5.08 -13.70
C GLU A 261 10.91 -4.06 -14.72
N ILE A 262 10.43 -2.91 -14.24
CA ILE A 262 9.71 -1.90 -15.04
C ILE A 262 10.48 -1.47 -16.31
N ASN A 263 11.81 -1.50 -16.29
CA ASN A 263 12.68 -1.11 -17.39
C ASN A 263 13.08 -2.28 -18.33
N ARG A 264 12.57 -3.50 -18.13
CA ARG A 264 12.76 -4.63 -19.07
C ARG A 264 11.98 -4.46 -20.37
N SER A 265 10.92 -3.67 -20.38
CA SER A 265 10.24 -3.20 -21.60
C SER A 265 10.42 -1.69 -21.71
N ASN A 266 9.94 -1.07 -22.79
CA ASN A 266 9.88 0.39 -22.89
C ASN A 266 8.73 0.91 -22.00
N PRO A 267 8.99 1.53 -20.82
CA PRO A 267 7.91 1.86 -19.89
C PRO A 267 6.95 2.90 -20.48
N ALA A 268 7.46 3.88 -21.22
CA ALA A 268 6.62 4.91 -21.86
C ALA A 268 5.65 4.31 -22.89
N ALA A 269 6.10 3.30 -23.65
CA ALA A 269 5.26 2.62 -24.61
C ALA A 269 4.21 1.70 -23.93
N VAL A 270 4.58 1.01 -22.86
CA VAL A 270 3.66 0.14 -22.11
C VAL A 270 2.57 0.94 -21.41
N PHE A 271 2.93 2.06 -20.81
CA PHE A 271 1.94 2.95 -20.19
C PHE A 271 1.13 3.72 -21.23
N GLY A 272 1.70 4.07 -22.40
CA GLY A 272 0.99 4.80 -23.44
C GLY A 272 0.25 6.03 -22.90
N ASP A 273 -1.05 6.15 -23.20
CA ASP A 273 -1.87 7.29 -22.77
C ASP A 273 -2.05 7.38 -21.25
N VAL A 274 -2.06 6.24 -20.55
CA VAL A 274 -2.23 6.21 -19.08
C VAL A 274 -1.02 6.75 -18.33
N PHE A 275 0.09 6.97 -19.02
CA PHE A 275 1.27 7.64 -18.47
C PHE A 275 0.95 9.03 -17.90
N GLN A 276 0.04 9.77 -18.51
CA GLN A 276 -0.37 11.09 -18.03
C GLN A 276 -1.07 11.04 -16.69
N LEU A 277 -1.69 9.90 -16.36
CA LEU A 277 -2.40 9.68 -15.10
C LEU A 277 -1.48 9.59 -13.87
N LEU A 278 -0.17 9.41 -14.10
CA LEU A 278 0.83 9.31 -13.03
C LEU A 278 1.17 10.67 -12.40
N ASP A 279 0.77 11.81 -13.00
CA ASP A 279 0.82 13.11 -12.33
C ASP A 279 -0.30 13.14 -11.26
N ARG A 280 0.06 13.13 -9.97
CA ARG A 280 -0.86 13.05 -8.84
C ARG A 280 -0.95 14.38 -8.11
N ASP A 281 -2.13 14.71 -7.59
CA ASP A 281 -2.36 15.80 -6.65
C ASP A 281 -2.05 15.37 -5.19
N ASP A 282 -2.25 16.28 -4.25
CA ASP A 282 -2.02 16.04 -2.82
C ASP A 282 -2.95 14.96 -2.24
N ASP A 283 -4.12 14.73 -2.83
CA ASP A 283 -5.02 13.63 -2.47
C ASP A 283 -4.64 12.31 -3.14
N GLY A 284 -3.61 12.30 -3.97
CA GLY A 284 -3.13 11.16 -4.73
C GLY A 284 -3.98 10.82 -5.96
N LYS A 285 -4.88 11.70 -6.41
CA LYS A 285 -5.65 11.54 -7.65
C LYS A 285 -4.86 12.05 -8.84
N SER A 286 -5.13 11.51 -10.04
CA SER A 286 -4.53 12.06 -11.25
C SER A 286 -4.96 13.50 -11.46
N ILE A 287 -4.00 14.42 -11.71
CA ILE A 287 -4.27 15.82 -12.04
C ILE A 287 -4.92 15.92 -13.41
N TYR A 288 -4.43 15.14 -14.38
CA TYR A 288 -4.85 15.19 -15.78
C TYR A 288 -5.57 13.92 -16.18
N PRO A 289 -6.91 13.91 -16.27
CA PRO A 289 -7.64 12.77 -16.77
C PRO A 289 -7.45 12.57 -18.28
N VAL A 290 -7.40 11.32 -18.73
CA VAL A 290 -7.31 10.97 -20.16
C VAL A 290 -8.65 10.50 -20.70
N ASP A 291 -8.87 10.66 -22.02
CA ASP A 291 -10.08 10.17 -22.68
C ASP A 291 -10.09 8.63 -22.72
N VAL A 292 -11.20 8.04 -22.34
CA VAL A 292 -11.38 6.59 -22.42
C VAL A 292 -11.65 6.20 -23.87
N PRO A 293 -10.83 5.31 -24.47
CA PRO A 293 -11.11 4.74 -25.79
C PRO A 293 -12.49 4.08 -25.86
N LEU A 294 -13.12 4.12 -27.04
CA LEU A 294 -14.49 3.60 -27.22
C LEU A 294 -14.61 2.13 -26.83
N GLU A 295 -13.61 1.35 -27.16
CA GLU A 295 -13.52 -0.09 -26.85
C GLU A 295 -13.50 -0.37 -25.35
N MET A 296 -12.88 0.46 -24.56
CA MET A 296 -12.80 0.32 -23.10
C MET A 296 -14.11 0.78 -22.39
N ARG A 297 -14.87 1.67 -23.01
CA ARG A 297 -16.09 2.25 -22.40
C ARG A 297 -17.14 1.21 -22.08
N ALA A 298 -17.34 0.22 -22.95
CA ALA A 298 -18.30 -0.85 -22.72
C ALA A 298 -17.90 -1.70 -21.50
N TYR A 299 -16.62 -2.03 -21.40
CA TYR A 299 -16.06 -2.75 -20.25
C TYR A 299 -16.24 -1.95 -18.96
N LEU A 300 -15.87 -0.67 -18.93
CA LEU A 300 -16.01 0.16 -17.74
C LEU A 300 -17.49 0.33 -17.32
N LYS A 301 -18.41 0.52 -18.27
CA LYS A 301 -19.85 0.57 -17.97
C LYS A 301 -20.39 -0.70 -17.31
N LYS A 302 -19.89 -1.87 -17.76
CA LYS A 302 -20.31 -3.17 -17.22
C LYS A 302 -19.72 -3.45 -15.84
N ASN A 303 -18.51 -2.98 -15.57
CA ASN A 303 -17.72 -3.41 -14.41
C ASN A 303 -17.56 -2.31 -13.35
N LEU A 304 -17.72 -1.02 -13.65
CA LEU A 304 -17.76 0.02 -12.65
C LEU A 304 -19.14 0.03 -11.98
N ILE A 305 -19.30 -0.77 -10.94
CA ILE A 305 -20.48 -0.81 -10.08
C ILE A 305 -20.10 -0.06 -8.81
N PHE A 306 -20.56 1.17 -8.65
CA PHE A 306 -20.35 1.91 -7.41
C PHE A 306 -21.33 1.38 -6.35
N THR A 307 -20.82 0.59 -5.41
CA THR A 307 -21.57 0.19 -4.22
C THR A 307 -21.42 1.28 -3.16
N HIS A 308 -22.53 1.82 -2.69
CA HIS A 308 -22.54 2.84 -1.63
C HIS A 308 -22.40 2.23 -0.25
N THR A 309 -21.45 2.83 0.47
CA THR A 309 -21.59 3.01 1.91
C THR A 309 -21.59 4.52 2.16
N ASN A 310 -22.76 5.06 2.54
CA ASN A 310 -23.00 6.42 3.06
C ASN A 310 -22.72 7.58 2.08
N ASP A 311 -23.64 7.88 1.30
CA ASP A 311 -24.36 9.08 0.91
C ASP A 311 -24.98 8.93 -0.48
N ASP A 312 -26.30 8.83 -0.47
CA ASP A 312 -27.24 9.16 -1.56
C ASP A 312 -26.85 8.93 -3.03
N THR A 313 -26.19 7.82 -3.36
CA THR A 313 -26.15 7.41 -4.76
C THR A 313 -26.06 5.88 -4.87
N THR A 314 -27.16 5.22 -4.70
CA THR A 314 -27.33 3.81 -5.07
C THR A 314 -27.30 3.72 -6.59
N ILE A 315 -26.30 3.07 -7.19
CA ILE A 315 -26.49 2.53 -8.52
C ILE A 315 -27.27 1.24 -8.33
N ALA A 316 -28.56 1.37 -8.32
CA ALA A 316 -29.44 0.24 -8.42
C ALA A 316 -29.34 -0.36 -9.83
N LYS A 317 -29.40 -1.70 -9.90
CA LYS A 317 -29.87 -2.41 -11.09
C LYS A 317 -31.06 -1.67 -11.68
N GLU A 318 -31.14 -1.61 -13.01
CA GLU A 318 -32.22 -0.98 -13.77
C GLU A 318 -33.58 -1.01 -13.03
N GLY A 319 -34.11 0.15 -12.73
CA GLY A 319 -35.53 0.27 -12.30
C GLY A 319 -35.88 1.24 -11.19
N ASN A 320 -35.00 2.06 -10.58
CA ASN A 320 -35.39 2.99 -9.50
C ASN A 320 -34.86 4.43 -9.65
N GLU A 321 -35.67 5.41 -9.19
CA GLU A 321 -35.54 6.86 -9.38
C GLU A 321 -34.37 7.57 -8.63
N GLY A 322 -33.51 6.89 -7.87
CA GLY A 322 -32.24 7.41 -7.31
C GLY A 322 -31.09 7.55 -8.33
N PHE A 323 -31.39 7.47 -9.57
CA PHE A 323 -30.62 7.16 -10.76
C PHE A 323 -29.80 8.32 -11.34
N VAL A 324 -30.05 9.58 -10.99
CA VAL A 324 -29.53 10.71 -11.78
C VAL A 324 -28.07 11.06 -11.46
N GLU A 325 -27.67 11.01 -10.22
CA GLU A 325 -26.31 11.40 -9.80
C GLU A 325 -25.29 10.28 -10.01
N GLY A 326 -25.66 9.03 -9.77
CA GLY A 326 -24.86 7.85 -10.09
C GLY A 326 -24.60 7.71 -11.59
N HIS A 327 -25.58 8.02 -12.43
CA HIS A 327 -25.40 8.06 -13.89
C HIS A 327 -24.45 9.17 -14.35
N ALA A 328 -24.46 10.32 -13.69
CA ALA A 328 -23.52 11.41 -14.04
C ALA A 328 -22.08 11.01 -13.71
N ARG A 329 -21.81 10.40 -12.56
CA ARG A 329 -20.48 9.87 -12.18
C ARG A 329 -20.03 8.72 -13.09
N LEU A 330 -20.92 7.75 -13.37
CA LEU A 330 -20.61 6.65 -14.29
C LEU A 330 -20.34 7.17 -15.71
N ASN A 331 -21.15 8.10 -16.21
CA ASN A 331 -20.92 8.73 -17.51
C ASN A 331 -19.63 9.52 -17.55
N GLN A 332 -19.22 10.15 -16.47
CA GLN A 332 -17.94 10.84 -16.38
C GLN A 332 -16.77 9.84 -16.31
N ALA A 333 -16.83 8.84 -15.43
CA ALA A 333 -15.82 7.80 -15.27
C ALA A 333 -15.62 6.93 -16.53
N THR A 334 -16.69 6.77 -17.34
CA THR A 334 -16.60 6.06 -18.62
C THR A 334 -16.15 6.94 -19.80
N LYS A 335 -16.07 8.25 -19.64
CA LYS A 335 -15.53 9.17 -20.63
C LYS A 335 -14.09 9.58 -20.34
N LYS A 336 -13.76 9.76 -19.08
CA LYS A 336 -12.45 10.21 -18.62
C LYS A 336 -11.92 9.22 -17.57
N LEU A 337 -10.74 8.66 -17.84
CA LEU A 337 -10.00 7.86 -16.87
C LEU A 337 -9.19 8.79 -15.97
N GLN A 338 -9.31 8.61 -14.66
CA GLN A 338 -8.59 9.36 -13.64
C GLN A 338 -8.27 8.41 -12.49
N LEU A 339 -7.01 8.24 -12.15
CA LEU A 339 -6.65 7.34 -11.05
C LEU A 339 -7.16 7.90 -9.72
N PRO A 340 -7.83 7.08 -8.91
CA PRO A 340 -8.28 7.48 -7.59
C PRO A 340 -7.10 7.53 -6.60
N GLY A 341 -7.26 8.26 -5.50
CA GLY A 341 -6.22 8.44 -4.49
C GLY A 341 -5.83 7.20 -3.71
N ASN A 342 -6.65 6.14 -3.76
CA ASN A 342 -6.42 4.85 -3.12
C ASN A 342 -5.76 3.80 -4.05
N MET A 343 -5.35 4.18 -5.28
CA MET A 343 -4.59 3.30 -6.18
C MET A 343 -3.11 3.67 -6.17
N TYR A 344 -2.28 2.70 -5.82
CA TYR A 344 -0.82 2.78 -5.76
C TYR A 344 -0.18 1.98 -6.88
N ILE A 345 0.96 2.45 -7.38
CA ILE A 345 1.75 1.74 -8.39
C ILE A 345 3.20 1.74 -7.92
N TRP A 346 3.69 0.58 -7.51
CA TRP A 346 5.07 0.41 -7.06
C TRP A 346 5.83 -0.46 -8.05
N ALA A 347 7.10 -0.18 -8.22
CA ALA A 347 7.90 -0.91 -9.19
C ALA A 347 9.30 -1.22 -8.67
N THR A 348 9.91 -2.27 -9.23
CA THR A 348 11.33 -2.55 -9.09
C THR A 348 12.06 -2.25 -10.40
N MET A 349 13.32 -1.82 -10.28
CA MET A 349 14.18 -1.54 -11.42
C MET A 349 15.61 -2.01 -11.13
N ASN A 350 16.20 -2.75 -12.06
CA ASN A 350 17.62 -3.02 -12.12
C ASN A 350 18.27 -2.02 -13.08
N SER A 351 19.19 -1.20 -12.60
CA SER A 351 19.87 -0.19 -13.42
C SER A 351 21.04 -0.76 -14.22
N ALA A 352 21.59 -1.87 -13.76
CA ALA A 352 22.82 -2.47 -14.30
C ALA A 352 22.64 -3.47 -15.45
N ASP A 353 21.43 -3.97 -15.65
CA ASP A 353 21.17 -5.06 -16.59
C ASP A 353 21.41 -4.62 -18.05
N GLN A 354 22.00 -5.54 -18.83
CA GLN A 354 22.12 -5.38 -20.27
C GLN A 354 20.74 -5.60 -20.93
N GLY A 355 20.40 -4.73 -21.90
CA GLY A 355 19.12 -4.85 -22.61
C GLY A 355 17.91 -4.24 -21.89
N VAL A 356 18.13 -3.40 -20.89
CA VAL A 356 17.06 -2.59 -20.28
C VAL A 356 16.84 -1.28 -21.04
N PHE A 357 15.62 -0.80 -21.02
CA PHE A 357 15.24 0.45 -21.66
C PHE A 357 15.52 1.64 -20.71
N PRO A 358 16.13 2.72 -21.20
CA PRO A 358 16.29 3.93 -20.43
C PRO A 358 14.92 4.59 -20.19
N MET A 359 14.69 5.07 -18.98
CA MET A 359 13.56 5.92 -18.68
C MET A 359 13.90 7.38 -18.91
N ASP A 360 13.07 8.08 -19.67
CA ASP A 360 13.23 9.51 -19.89
C ASP A 360 12.88 10.35 -18.65
N THR A 361 13.26 11.62 -18.68
CA THR A 361 13.05 12.55 -17.55
C THR A 361 11.56 12.79 -17.29
N ALA A 362 10.72 12.79 -18.35
CA ALA A 362 9.29 13.00 -18.19
C ALA A 362 8.62 11.83 -17.48
N PHE A 363 9.09 10.59 -17.73
CA PHE A 363 8.63 9.41 -16.99
C PHE A 363 9.12 9.45 -15.54
N LYS A 364 10.43 9.71 -15.33
CA LYS A 364 11.03 9.72 -14.00
C LYS A 364 10.38 10.71 -13.03
N ARG A 365 10.05 11.92 -13.48
CA ARG A 365 9.49 12.97 -12.61
C ARG A 365 8.12 12.62 -11.97
N ARG A 366 7.45 11.59 -12.46
CA ARG A 366 6.15 11.13 -11.96
C ARG A 366 6.25 10.04 -10.89
N TRP A 367 7.50 9.68 -10.54
CA TRP A 367 7.80 8.64 -9.59
C TRP A 367 8.70 9.15 -8.48
N ASP A 368 8.45 8.69 -7.29
CA ASP A 368 9.42 8.74 -6.22
C ASP A 368 10.39 7.57 -6.36
N PHE A 369 11.65 7.78 -6.00
CA PHE A 369 12.70 6.78 -6.14
C PHE A 369 13.25 6.40 -4.78
N ARG A 370 13.30 5.10 -4.50
CA ARG A 370 13.97 4.53 -3.33
C ARG A 370 15.23 3.83 -3.78
N TYR A 371 16.36 4.43 -3.50
CA TYR A 371 17.65 3.77 -3.69
C TYR A 371 17.85 2.73 -2.60
N MET A 372 18.17 1.49 -3.02
CA MET A 372 18.54 0.39 -2.15
C MET A 372 20.05 0.35 -2.07
N GLY A 373 20.60 0.75 -0.92
CA GLY A 373 22.04 0.78 -0.68
C GLY A 373 22.67 -0.60 -0.87
N ILE A 374 23.95 -0.60 -1.28
CA ILE A 374 24.64 -1.86 -1.60
C ILE A 374 24.78 -2.79 -0.39
N ASP A 375 24.80 -2.24 0.81
CA ASP A 375 24.92 -2.97 2.08
C ASP A 375 23.59 -2.98 2.87
N GLU A 376 22.53 -2.43 2.29
CA GLU A 376 21.22 -2.41 2.95
C GLU A 376 20.71 -3.83 3.15
N GLY A 377 20.36 -4.16 4.41
CA GLY A 377 19.87 -5.48 4.78
C GLY A 377 20.93 -6.54 5.05
N GLU A 378 22.23 -6.19 5.11
CA GLU A 378 23.29 -7.16 5.44
C GLU A 378 23.16 -7.76 6.85
N ASP A 379 22.52 -7.05 7.79
CA ASP A 379 22.20 -7.52 9.15
C ASP A 379 20.80 -8.12 9.24
N ALA A 380 20.10 -8.36 8.12
CA ALA A 380 18.77 -8.93 8.14
C ALA A 380 18.77 -10.35 8.71
N GLU A 381 17.81 -10.64 9.56
CA GLU A 381 17.52 -12.00 10.02
C GLU A 381 16.66 -12.72 8.96
N VAL A 382 17.17 -13.84 8.44
CA VAL A 382 16.46 -14.67 7.47
C VAL A 382 16.55 -16.13 7.94
N ASP A 383 15.39 -16.78 8.09
CA ASP A 383 15.27 -18.16 8.56
C ASP A 383 16.00 -18.41 9.89
N GLY A 384 15.97 -17.43 10.81
CA GLY A 384 16.59 -17.51 12.13
C GLY A 384 18.12 -17.35 12.11
N ARG A 385 18.70 -16.85 11.01
CA ARG A 385 20.13 -16.55 10.89
C ARG A 385 20.34 -15.09 10.50
N ILE A 386 21.26 -14.41 11.15
CA ILE A 386 21.69 -13.06 10.79
C ILE A 386 22.65 -13.15 9.60
N LEU A 387 22.33 -12.46 8.51
CA LEU A 387 23.08 -12.60 7.25
C LEU A 387 24.54 -12.18 7.37
N SER A 388 24.86 -11.17 8.19
CA SER A 388 26.23 -10.72 8.46
C SER A 388 27.07 -11.71 9.27
N GLU A 389 26.44 -12.70 9.93
CA GLU A 389 27.11 -13.73 10.75
C GLU A 389 27.29 -15.06 9.99
N ILE A 390 26.83 -15.16 8.74
CA ILE A 390 26.90 -16.40 7.98
C ILE A 390 28.33 -16.64 7.49
N GLU A 391 28.93 -17.71 7.96
CA GLU A 391 30.21 -18.20 7.49
C GLU A 391 30.06 -19.17 6.31
N VAL A 392 30.99 -19.06 5.34
CA VAL A 392 31.02 -19.87 4.13
C VAL A 392 32.45 -20.39 3.87
N PRO A 393 32.61 -21.59 3.28
CA PRO A 393 33.91 -22.14 2.98
C PRO A 393 34.57 -21.45 1.79
N CYS A 394 35.80 -20.98 1.93
CA CYS A 394 36.57 -20.34 0.88
C CYS A 394 38.07 -20.65 1.04
N GLY A 395 38.70 -21.30 0.05
CA GLY A 395 40.13 -21.60 0.08
C GLY A 395 40.59 -22.49 1.25
N GLY A 396 39.76 -23.41 1.72
CA GLY A 396 40.06 -24.33 2.82
C GLY A 396 39.86 -23.76 4.23
N ARG A 397 39.28 -22.58 4.36
CA ARG A 397 38.89 -21.91 5.61
C ARG A 397 37.47 -21.35 5.53
N ASN A 398 36.90 -20.99 6.68
CA ASN A 398 35.62 -20.31 6.73
C ASN A 398 35.83 -18.80 6.77
N VAL A 399 35.02 -18.06 6.04
CA VAL A 399 34.98 -16.60 6.00
C VAL A 399 33.54 -16.11 6.07
N LEU A 400 33.34 -14.91 6.57
CA LEU A 400 31.98 -14.32 6.53
C LEU A 400 31.59 -14.00 5.08
N TRP A 401 30.37 -14.36 4.67
CA TRP A 401 29.85 -14.06 3.33
C TRP A 401 29.96 -12.57 3.01
N ASN A 402 29.53 -11.70 3.95
CA ASN A 402 29.58 -10.25 3.72
C ASN A 402 31.01 -9.73 3.61
N SER A 403 31.99 -10.28 4.37
CA SER A 403 33.42 -9.89 4.21
C SER A 403 33.93 -10.23 2.83
N LEU A 404 33.63 -11.43 2.31
CA LEU A 404 34.03 -11.82 0.94
C LEU A 404 33.36 -10.94 -0.12
N ARG A 405 32.04 -10.66 0.05
CA ARG A 405 31.29 -9.77 -0.82
C ARG A 405 31.84 -8.34 -0.83
N HIS A 406 32.13 -7.76 0.33
CA HIS A 406 32.71 -6.44 0.45
C HIS A 406 34.11 -6.37 -0.24
N ALA A 407 34.95 -7.36 -0.02
CA ALA A 407 36.27 -7.42 -0.69
C ALA A 407 36.14 -7.46 -2.23
N ILE A 408 35.15 -8.21 -2.75
CA ILE A 408 34.86 -8.26 -4.19
C ILE A 408 34.33 -6.90 -4.68
N ASN A 409 33.42 -6.27 -3.96
CA ASN A 409 32.86 -4.96 -4.32
C ASN A 409 33.93 -3.85 -4.33
N GLU A 410 34.77 -3.79 -3.31
CA GLU A 410 35.90 -2.85 -3.30
C GLU A 410 36.86 -3.08 -4.46
N PHE A 411 37.13 -4.34 -4.77
CA PHE A 411 37.96 -4.67 -5.92
C PHE A 411 37.31 -4.23 -7.25
N MET A 412 36.00 -4.43 -7.40
CA MET A 412 35.26 -3.96 -8.57
C MET A 412 35.30 -2.44 -8.73
N LEU A 413 35.25 -1.68 -7.64
CA LEU A 413 35.33 -0.21 -7.63
C LEU A 413 36.76 0.30 -7.84
N SER A 414 37.79 -0.53 -7.62
CA SER A 414 39.20 -0.12 -7.67
C SER A 414 39.56 0.56 -9.01
N ASP A 415 40.64 1.37 -8.99
CA ASP A 415 41.15 2.06 -10.19
C ASP A 415 41.53 1.09 -11.33
N ASN A 416 41.83 -0.16 -11.03
CA ASN A 416 42.10 -1.20 -12.01
C ASN A 416 40.87 -1.62 -12.80
N LEU A 417 39.69 -1.72 -12.13
CA LEU A 417 38.49 -2.27 -12.71
C LEU A 417 37.49 -1.17 -13.05
N LYS A 418 37.30 -0.17 -12.20
CA LYS A 418 36.30 0.93 -12.39
C LYS A 418 34.95 0.42 -12.87
N ILE A 419 34.42 -0.57 -12.16
CA ILE A 419 33.08 -1.08 -12.41
C ILE A 419 32.10 -0.17 -11.69
N ASN A 420 30.96 0.14 -12.32
CA ASN A 420 29.96 1.04 -11.75
C ASN A 420 29.27 0.40 -10.54
N GLU A 421 28.84 1.24 -9.60
CA GLU A 421 28.15 0.86 -8.37
C GLU A 421 26.90 -0.01 -8.61
N ASP A 422 26.18 0.26 -9.68
CA ASP A 422 24.96 -0.48 -10.06
C ASP A 422 25.21 -1.96 -10.40
N LYS A 423 26.49 -2.36 -10.60
CA LYS A 423 26.92 -3.75 -10.86
C LYS A 423 27.52 -4.47 -9.65
N LEU A 424 27.54 -3.84 -8.49
CA LEU A 424 28.07 -4.45 -7.28
C LEU A 424 27.15 -5.57 -6.76
N LEU A 425 27.70 -6.41 -5.90
CA LEU A 425 26.99 -7.54 -5.30
C LEU A 425 26.26 -7.08 -4.03
N GLY A 426 24.95 -7.16 -3.99
CA GLY A 426 24.19 -6.96 -2.76
C GLY A 426 24.23 -8.17 -1.82
N PRO A 427 23.80 -8.01 -0.55
CA PRO A 427 23.84 -9.06 0.48
C PRO A 427 23.08 -10.33 0.08
N PHE A 428 21.97 -10.18 -0.65
CA PHE A 428 21.10 -11.26 -1.12
C PHE A 428 21.43 -11.74 -2.54
N PHE A 429 22.60 -11.43 -3.08
CA PHE A 429 23.02 -11.92 -4.41
C PHE A 429 23.04 -13.46 -4.46
N ILE A 430 23.45 -14.08 -3.36
CA ILE A 430 23.18 -15.48 -3.06
C ILE A 430 22.05 -15.54 -2.04
N SER A 431 21.05 -16.38 -2.30
CA SER A 431 19.96 -16.60 -1.33
C SER A 431 20.52 -17.11 0.00
N PRO A 432 20.12 -16.57 1.16
CA PRO A 432 20.56 -17.04 2.47
C PRO A 432 20.41 -18.55 2.68
N SER A 433 19.37 -19.17 2.12
CA SER A 433 19.14 -20.62 2.16
C SER A 433 20.20 -21.43 1.40
N SER A 434 20.97 -20.80 0.53
CA SER A 434 22.07 -21.42 -0.23
C SER A 434 23.45 -21.14 0.35
N LEU A 435 23.55 -20.27 1.36
CA LEU A 435 24.78 -19.98 2.11
C LEU A 435 24.98 -21.06 3.18
N THR A 436 25.24 -22.28 2.72
CA THR A 436 25.57 -23.44 3.59
C THR A 436 26.89 -24.05 3.12
N PRO A 437 27.66 -24.70 4.02
CA PRO A 437 28.95 -25.27 3.64
C PRO A 437 28.89 -26.23 2.45
N GLU A 438 27.80 -27.00 2.31
CA GLU A 438 27.64 -28.00 1.26
C GLU A 438 27.30 -27.39 -0.10
N ARG A 439 26.64 -26.22 -0.13
CA ARG A 439 26.10 -25.63 -1.37
C ARG A 439 26.88 -24.41 -1.85
N PHE A 440 27.55 -23.72 -0.95
CA PHE A 440 28.16 -22.43 -1.23
C PHE A 440 29.13 -22.49 -2.44
N GLY A 441 30.00 -23.46 -2.48
CA GLY A 441 31.01 -23.55 -3.55
C GLY A 441 30.42 -23.61 -4.94
N ASP A 442 29.35 -24.41 -5.13
CA ASP A 442 28.67 -24.52 -6.42
C ASP A 442 27.86 -23.26 -6.71
N VAL A 443 27.10 -22.76 -5.74
CA VAL A 443 26.29 -21.55 -5.94
C VAL A 443 27.15 -20.30 -6.17
N PHE A 444 28.30 -20.19 -5.52
CA PHE A 444 29.26 -19.09 -5.75
C PHE A 444 29.79 -19.13 -7.17
N LYS A 445 30.21 -20.31 -7.69
CA LYS A 445 30.61 -20.48 -9.08
C LYS A 445 29.46 -20.13 -10.03
N ASP A 446 28.31 -20.74 -9.87
CA ASP A 446 27.19 -20.63 -10.82
C ASP A 446 26.51 -19.24 -10.83
N LYS A 447 26.62 -18.46 -9.75
CA LYS A 447 26.04 -17.13 -9.69
C LYS A 447 27.09 -16.01 -9.66
N VAL A 448 27.98 -16.01 -8.65
CA VAL A 448 28.91 -14.88 -8.46
C VAL A 448 30.01 -14.91 -9.51
N LEU A 449 30.75 -16.01 -9.65
CA LEU A 449 31.83 -16.08 -10.63
C LEU A 449 31.30 -15.97 -12.07
N LEU A 450 30.15 -16.56 -12.37
CA LEU A 450 29.54 -16.41 -13.68
C LEU A 450 29.16 -14.96 -13.96
N TYR A 451 28.52 -14.28 -13.01
CA TYR A 451 28.20 -12.86 -13.13
C TYR A 451 29.44 -11.97 -13.30
N LEU A 452 30.47 -12.20 -12.51
CA LEU A 452 31.73 -11.47 -12.64
C LEU A 452 32.41 -11.76 -13.99
N TYR A 453 32.27 -12.97 -14.53
CA TYR A 453 32.89 -13.36 -15.79
C TYR A 453 32.09 -12.86 -17.00
N GLU A 454 30.79 -13.05 -17.06
CA GLU A 454 29.98 -12.79 -18.25
C GLU A 454 29.36 -11.37 -18.30
N ASP A 455 29.12 -10.73 -17.13
CA ASP A 455 28.42 -9.46 -17.05
C ASP A 455 29.28 -8.32 -16.50
N ALA A 456 29.61 -8.31 -15.22
CA ALA A 456 30.26 -7.19 -14.57
C ALA A 456 31.71 -7.01 -15.06
N GLY A 457 32.45 -8.09 -15.20
CA GLY A 457 33.86 -8.11 -15.63
C GLY A 457 34.09 -8.46 -17.09
N LYS A 458 33.07 -8.59 -17.93
CA LYS A 458 33.11 -9.09 -19.31
C LYS A 458 34.24 -8.52 -20.17
N THR A 459 34.51 -7.23 -20.07
CA THR A 459 35.58 -6.54 -20.81
C THR A 459 36.91 -6.45 -20.04
N LYS A 460 36.98 -7.00 -18.82
CA LYS A 460 38.08 -6.82 -17.85
C LYS A 460 38.56 -8.12 -17.24
N HIS A 461 38.32 -9.28 -17.89
CA HIS A 461 38.66 -10.61 -17.38
C HIS A 461 40.11 -10.72 -16.91
N SER A 462 41.07 -10.23 -17.72
CA SER A 462 42.50 -10.29 -17.43
C SER A 462 42.97 -9.42 -16.26
N LYS A 463 42.09 -8.53 -15.78
CA LYS A 463 42.30 -7.71 -14.59
C LYS A 463 41.48 -8.26 -13.40
N MET A 464 40.30 -8.79 -13.68
CA MET A 464 39.38 -9.36 -12.67
C MET A 464 39.98 -10.65 -12.07
N PHE A 465 40.56 -11.51 -12.92
CA PHE A 465 41.15 -12.78 -12.51
C PHE A 465 42.64 -12.82 -12.80
N LYS A 466 43.36 -13.76 -12.16
CA LYS A 466 44.76 -14.01 -12.49
C LYS A 466 44.93 -14.37 -13.96
N LYS A 467 46.00 -13.93 -14.61
CA LYS A 467 46.21 -14.04 -16.07
C LYS A 467 46.12 -15.46 -16.62
N GLU A 468 46.54 -16.44 -15.83
CA GLU A 468 46.49 -17.88 -16.18
C GLU A 468 45.07 -18.43 -16.23
N LEU A 469 44.13 -17.76 -15.57
CA LEU A 469 42.70 -18.16 -15.49
C LEU A 469 41.91 -17.54 -16.64
N ASN A 470 42.26 -17.89 -17.86
CA ASN A 470 41.72 -17.28 -19.08
C ASN A 470 40.44 -17.94 -19.61
N THR A 471 39.88 -18.91 -18.91
CA THR A 471 38.57 -19.54 -19.21
C THR A 471 37.76 -19.69 -17.94
N TYR A 472 36.43 -19.65 -18.07
CA TYR A 472 35.54 -19.83 -16.93
C TYR A 472 35.79 -21.15 -16.18
N ALA A 473 36.01 -22.23 -16.90
CA ALA A 473 36.33 -23.54 -16.29
C ALA A 473 37.60 -23.50 -15.41
N LYS A 474 38.64 -22.78 -15.85
CA LYS A 474 39.86 -22.60 -15.03
C LYS A 474 39.60 -21.73 -13.80
N VAL A 475 38.73 -20.71 -13.91
CA VAL A 475 38.34 -19.88 -12.77
C VAL A 475 37.63 -20.74 -11.72
N CYS A 476 36.64 -21.55 -12.14
CA CYS A 476 35.92 -22.45 -11.25
C CYS A 476 36.82 -23.48 -10.56
N THR A 477 37.69 -24.16 -11.32
CA THR A 477 38.63 -25.15 -10.76
C THR A 477 39.63 -24.50 -9.78
N ALA A 478 40.11 -23.30 -10.11
CA ALA A 478 41.01 -22.57 -9.24
C ALA A 478 40.30 -22.08 -7.95
N PHE A 479 39.06 -21.69 -8.03
CA PHE A 479 38.26 -21.33 -6.85
C PHE A 479 38.10 -22.50 -5.88
N ASP A 480 37.80 -23.68 -6.38
CA ASP A 480 37.67 -24.90 -5.56
C ASP A 480 39.00 -25.21 -4.81
N ALA A 481 40.14 -24.89 -5.43
CA ALA A 481 41.49 -25.17 -4.86
C ALA A 481 42.01 -24.03 -3.96
N HIS A 482 41.74 -22.77 -4.29
CA HIS A 482 42.41 -21.61 -3.76
C HIS A 482 41.48 -20.49 -3.26
N GLY A 483 40.17 -20.69 -3.31
CA GLY A 483 39.20 -19.68 -2.87
C GLY A 483 39.38 -18.33 -3.54
N GLU A 484 39.37 -17.27 -2.75
CA GLU A 484 39.44 -15.87 -3.20
C GLU A 484 40.80 -15.50 -3.84
N GLU A 485 41.82 -16.34 -3.74
CA GLU A 485 43.14 -16.09 -4.38
C GLU A 485 43.07 -16.11 -5.92
N ILE A 486 41.96 -16.45 -6.51
CA ILE A 486 41.71 -16.40 -7.97
C ILE A 486 41.68 -14.99 -8.54
N PHE A 487 41.40 -13.99 -7.71
CA PHE A 487 41.25 -12.61 -8.17
C PHE A 487 42.60 -11.99 -8.56
N GLY A 488 42.52 -10.99 -9.44
CA GLY A 488 43.67 -10.33 -10.02
C GLY A 488 44.40 -9.41 -9.04
N ALA A 489 45.49 -8.79 -9.56
CA ALA A 489 46.30 -7.86 -8.77
C ALA A 489 45.47 -6.68 -8.26
N GLY A 490 45.56 -6.42 -6.96
CA GLY A 490 44.80 -5.36 -6.26
C GLY A 490 43.59 -5.87 -5.49
N PHE A 491 43.29 -7.18 -5.55
CA PHE A 491 42.33 -7.75 -4.63
C PHE A 491 42.88 -7.80 -3.21
N ASN A 492 42.18 -7.25 -2.25
CA ASN A 492 42.58 -7.19 -0.86
C ASN A 492 42.02 -8.36 -0.05
N SER A 493 42.78 -9.47 0.03
CA SER A 493 42.38 -10.64 0.82
C SER A 493 42.31 -10.36 2.34
N GLY A 494 43.00 -9.32 2.83
CA GLY A 494 42.92 -8.90 4.23
C GLY A 494 41.54 -8.49 4.68
N LEU A 495 40.70 -7.98 3.77
CA LEU A 495 39.31 -7.64 4.05
C LEU A 495 38.40 -8.88 4.27
N VAL A 496 38.82 -10.02 3.70
CA VAL A 496 38.08 -11.27 3.85
C VAL A 496 38.29 -11.88 5.25
N HIS A 497 39.40 -11.52 5.91
CA HIS A 497 39.91 -12.17 7.14
C HIS A 497 39.79 -11.29 8.40
N GLY A 498 39.24 -10.10 8.31
CA GLY A 498 39.36 -8.99 9.26
C GLY A 498 38.68 -9.10 10.62
N VAL A 499 38.25 -10.27 11.09
CA VAL A 499 37.56 -10.41 12.39
C VAL A 499 38.32 -11.30 13.38
N ASN A 500 39.29 -12.12 12.98
CA ASN A 500 39.97 -13.05 13.90
C ASN A 500 41.39 -12.65 14.37
N ASP A 501 42.02 -11.61 13.81
CA ASP A 501 43.39 -11.23 14.20
C ASP A 501 43.49 -10.40 15.48
N ASN A 502 42.40 -9.89 16.03
CA ASN A 502 42.43 -9.11 17.28
C ASN A 502 42.27 -9.91 18.57
N ARG A 503 42.00 -11.22 18.52
CA ARG A 503 41.94 -12.06 19.74
C ARG A 503 43.28 -12.67 20.13
N ASP A 504 44.20 -12.81 19.17
CA ASP A 504 45.51 -13.41 19.44
C ASP A 504 46.60 -12.36 19.83
N ALA A 505 46.27 -11.06 19.78
CA ALA A 505 47.17 -9.98 20.15
C ALA A 505 47.13 -9.58 21.65
N GLU A 506 46.11 -9.98 22.39
CA GLU A 506 45.97 -9.66 23.83
C GLU A 506 46.55 -10.75 24.74
N ASP A 507 46.75 -12.00 24.25
CA ASP A 507 47.30 -13.10 25.07
C ASP A 507 48.84 -13.21 25.11
N ASN A 508 49.54 -12.29 24.44
CA ASN A 508 51.03 -12.24 24.46
C ASN A 508 51.60 -11.06 25.24
N LYS A 509 50.87 -10.49 26.19
CA LYS A 509 51.38 -9.52 27.16
C LYS A 509 50.97 -9.91 28.57
N GLU A 510 51.62 -11.00 29.07
CA GLU A 510 51.92 -11.25 30.48
C GLU A 510 53.33 -11.78 30.60
#